data_31b004315de7109e2b1301cf0fec6d21
#
_entry.id   31b004315de7109e2b1301cf0fec6d21
#
_cell.length_a   1.000
_cell.length_b   1.000
_cell.length_c   1.000
_cell.angle_alpha   90.00
_cell.angle_beta   90.00
_cell.angle_gamma   90.00
#
_symmetry.space_group_name_H-M   'P 1'
#
loop_
_entity.id
_entity.type
_entity.pdbx_description
1 polymer ?
#
loop_
_entity_poly.entity_id
_entity_poly.type
_entity_poly.pdbx_seq_one_letter_code
_entity_poly.pdbx_strand_id
1 'polypeptide(L)'
;MNVTRYKCSVLVVDDDPAILSILASQLGADFDVMTACTCEQARNLLGRRSVDMLLSDLQLPDESGLSLLEWVRRTTPRTARILITGTARLEDAADAINQTQVHRLVLKPWRAEDLLQTLRAAARALLLERSHEQLLDELRKLNLELERRVADRTRELESALAQLQNKNLILEKMALTDPLTGLPNRRAVDLIARKELLRRTRITTPMSLALIDADFFREVNKVYTHTGGDHVLIWLAGVLQNSIRASDSLGRVGGEEFLVVAPTTDSSGAAVLGERLRLGVEAGQTTFNGKIIRMTISLGLAVAEAGVPATFDQLRECAADALKEAKESGRNRAVIRAFTPPAESG
;
A
#
# COMPACT_ATOMS: atom_id res chain seq x y z
N MET A 1 -22.29 38.73 -8.12
CA MET A 1 -21.08 39.16 -7.44
C MET A 1 -20.48 40.33 -8.20
N ASN A 2 -20.56 41.56 -7.62
CA ASN A 2 -19.93 42.74 -8.20
C ASN A 2 -18.42 42.57 -8.17
N VAL A 3 -17.84 42.25 -9.31
CA VAL A 3 -16.39 42.34 -9.51
C VAL A 3 -16.08 43.85 -9.51
N THR A 4 -15.63 44.36 -8.38
CA THR A 4 -15.04 45.70 -8.29
C THR A 4 -13.86 45.67 -9.27
N ARG A 5 -14.03 46.34 -10.41
CA ARG A 5 -13.04 46.38 -11.48
C ARG A 5 -11.79 47.05 -10.91
N TYR A 6 -10.78 46.24 -10.55
CA TYR A 6 -9.51 46.73 -10.04
C TYR A 6 -8.91 47.65 -11.09
N LYS A 7 -8.87 48.99 -10.79
CA LYS A 7 -8.18 49.95 -11.63
C LYS A 7 -6.71 49.92 -11.23
N CYS A 8 -5.83 49.60 -12.19
CA CYS A 8 -4.39 49.70 -11.96
C CYS A 8 -4.05 51.18 -11.64
N SER A 9 -3.16 51.37 -10.67
CA SER A 9 -2.65 52.69 -10.28
C SER A 9 -1.48 53.08 -11.17
N VAL A 10 -1.48 54.32 -11.62
CA VAL A 10 -0.42 54.92 -12.45
C VAL A 10 0.08 56.20 -11.77
N LEU A 11 1.39 56.23 -11.46
CA LEU A 11 2.04 57.48 -11.06
C LEU A 11 2.70 58.12 -12.30
N VAL A 12 2.29 59.34 -12.61
CA VAL A 12 2.81 60.14 -13.71
C VAL A 12 3.76 61.20 -13.14
N VAL A 13 4.98 61.28 -13.69
CA VAL A 13 6.00 62.21 -13.25
C VAL A 13 6.48 63.05 -14.45
N ASP A 14 6.24 64.33 -14.42
CA ASP A 14 6.62 65.32 -15.46
C ASP A 14 6.71 66.71 -14.79
N ASP A 15 7.68 67.52 -15.16
CA ASP A 15 7.86 68.86 -14.59
C ASP A 15 6.88 69.90 -15.11
N ASP A 16 6.19 69.62 -16.20
CA ASP A 16 5.14 70.53 -16.77
C ASP A 16 3.78 70.17 -16.18
N PRO A 17 3.19 71.09 -15.36
CA PRO A 17 1.86 70.88 -14.81
C PRO A 17 0.75 70.70 -15.85
N ALA A 18 0.95 71.28 -17.05
CA ALA A 18 -0.03 71.17 -18.15
C ALA A 18 -0.05 69.76 -18.71
N ILE A 19 1.14 69.15 -18.86
CA ILE A 19 1.30 67.71 -19.25
C ILE A 19 0.69 66.79 -18.21
N LEU A 20 0.93 67.03 -16.93
CA LEU A 20 0.35 66.23 -15.84
C LEU A 20 -1.19 66.29 -15.86
N SER A 21 -1.74 67.46 -16.07
CA SER A 21 -3.20 67.64 -16.16
C SER A 21 -3.82 66.91 -17.36
N ILE A 22 -3.17 67.00 -18.53
CA ILE A 22 -3.59 66.28 -19.74
C ILE A 22 -3.55 64.81 -19.53
N LEU A 23 -2.44 64.24 -19.00
CA LEU A 23 -2.26 62.81 -18.74
C LEU A 23 -3.26 62.31 -17.68
N ALA A 24 -3.47 63.08 -16.60
CA ALA A 24 -4.48 62.74 -15.60
C ALA A 24 -5.88 62.66 -16.18
N SER A 25 -6.25 63.63 -17.05
CA SER A 25 -7.54 63.58 -17.73
C SER A 25 -7.69 62.43 -18.72
N GLN A 26 -6.67 62.15 -19.54
CA GLN A 26 -6.69 61.08 -20.53
C GLN A 26 -6.70 59.66 -19.91
N LEU A 27 -6.00 59.49 -18.81
CA LEU A 27 -5.82 58.20 -18.17
C LEU A 27 -6.86 57.89 -17.08
N GLY A 28 -7.49 58.92 -16.49
CA GLY A 28 -8.37 58.79 -15.33
C GLY A 28 -9.62 57.94 -15.54
N ALA A 29 -10.04 57.73 -16.80
CA ALA A 29 -11.15 56.83 -17.11
C ALA A 29 -10.78 55.34 -16.83
N ASP A 30 -9.56 54.95 -17.17
CA ASP A 30 -9.07 53.55 -17.12
C ASP A 30 -8.22 53.23 -15.89
N PHE A 31 -7.51 54.21 -15.33
CA PHE A 31 -6.51 54.05 -14.28
C PHE A 31 -6.79 54.96 -13.06
N ASP A 32 -6.26 54.59 -11.91
CA ASP A 32 -6.13 55.42 -10.72
C ASP A 32 -4.85 56.26 -10.86
N VAL A 33 -4.98 57.52 -11.24
CA VAL A 33 -3.84 58.35 -11.63
C VAL A 33 -3.39 59.22 -10.46
N MET A 34 -2.11 59.14 -10.17
CA MET A 34 -1.39 60.04 -9.26
C MET A 34 -0.37 60.83 -10.08
N THR A 35 -0.07 62.07 -9.66
CA THR A 35 0.90 62.92 -10.34
C THR A 35 1.96 63.43 -9.39
N ALA A 36 3.17 63.64 -9.90
CA ALA A 36 4.30 64.27 -9.21
C ALA A 36 5.07 65.16 -10.18
N CYS A 37 5.58 66.29 -9.69
CA CYS A 37 6.39 67.23 -10.49
C CYS A 37 7.89 66.97 -10.36
N THR A 38 8.32 66.14 -9.41
CA THR A 38 9.76 65.85 -9.12
C THR A 38 9.93 64.39 -8.76
N CYS A 39 11.20 63.89 -8.89
CA CYS A 39 11.57 62.58 -8.44
C CYS A 39 11.36 62.38 -6.92
N GLU A 40 11.61 63.41 -6.12
CA GLU A 40 11.43 63.36 -4.66
C GLU A 40 9.93 63.16 -4.30
N GLN A 41 9.04 63.94 -4.93
CA GLN A 41 7.60 63.73 -4.75
C GLN A 41 7.15 62.33 -5.16
N ALA A 42 7.66 61.86 -6.29
CA ALA A 42 7.37 60.49 -6.76
C ALA A 42 7.81 59.42 -5.75
N ARG A 43 9.04 59.49 -5.19
CA ARG A 43 9.53 58.60 -4.15
C ARG A 43 8.66 58.64 -2.89
N ASN A 44 8.23 59.82 -2.47
CA ASN A 44 7.35 60.01 -1.31
C ASN A 44 5.98 59.31 -1.52
N LEU A 45 5.41 59.39 -2.72
CA LEU A 45 4.16 58.72 -3.07
C LEU A 45 4.31 57.20 -3.11
N LEU A 46 5.41 56.71 -3.74
CA LEU A 46 5.73 55.29 -3.83
C LEU A 46 6.03 54.65 -2.45
N GLY A 47 6.56 55.45 -1.51
CA GLY A 47 6.77 55.00 -0.13
C GLY A 47 5.49 54.89 0.70
N ARG A 48 4.41 55.59 0.30
CA ARG A 48 3.13 55.61 1.02
C ARG A 48 2.05 54.71 0.44
N ARG A 49 2.15 54.39 -0.87
CA ARG A 49 1.17 53.61 -1.60
C ARG A 49 1.84 52.68 -2.59
N SER A 50 1.29 51.48 -2.74
CA SER A 50 1.69 50.59 -3.83
C SER A 50 1.19 51.15 -5.15
N VAL A 51 2.10 51.28 -6.12
CA VAL A 51 1.79 51.79 -7.45
C VAL A 51 2.08 50.69 -8.47
N ASP A 52 1.13 50.44 -9.36
CA ASP A 52 1.26 49.37 -10.36
C ASP A 52 2.17 49.79 -11.52
N MET A 53 2.08 51.05 -11.96
CA MET A 53 2.86 51.59 -13.09
C MET A 53 3.43 52.95 -12.77
N LEU A 54 4.68 53.19 -13.12
CA LEU A 54 5.31 54.50 -13.11
C LEU A 54 5.55 54.96 -14.54
N LEU A 55 5.02 56.11 -14.89
CA LEU A 55 5.22 56.82 -16.15
C LEU A 55 6.04 58.08 -15.88
N SER A 56 7.30 58.12 -16.26
CA SER A 56 8.22 59.22 -15.95
C SER A 56 8.75 59.90 -17.20
N ASP A 57 8.80 61.23 -17.21
CA ASP A 57 9.63 61.95 -18.17
C ASP A 57 11.11 61.62 -17.92
N LEU A 58 11.90 61.70 -18.98
CA LEU A 58 13.38 61.55 -18.91
C LEU A 58 14.01 62.70 -18.17
N GLN A 59 13.52 63.90 -18.38
CA GLN A 59 14.04 65.12 -17.77
C GLN A 59 13.11 65.62 -16.68
N LEU A 60 13.65 65.71 -15.48
CA LEU A 60 12.97 66.25 -14.31
C LEU A 60 13.92 67.25 -13.66
N PRO A 61 13.38 68.24 -12.91
CA PRO A 61 14.20 69.36 -12.41
C PRO A 61 15.21 69.01 -11.35
N ASP A 62 14.97 67.93 -10.60
CA ASP A 62 15.81 67.47 -9.50
C ASP A 62 16.80 66.35 -9.92
N GLU A 63 16.33 65.37 -10.69
CA GLU A 63 17.11 64.21 -11.15
C GLU A 63 16.64 63.75 -12.54
N SER A 64 17.42 62.86 -13.16
CA SER A 64 16.95 62.18 -14.37
C SER A 64 15.83 61.19 -14.07
N GLY A 65 14.79 61.09 -14.90
CA GLY A 65 13.75 60.07 -14.82
C GLY A 65 14.32 58.63 -14.83
N LEU A 66 15.46 58.39 -15.48
CA LEU A 66 16.18 57.13 -15.44
C LEU A 66 16.65 56.78 -14.02
N SER A 67 17.15 57.77 -13.26
CA SER A 67 17.53 57.57 -11.85
C SER A 67 16.35 57.17 -10.99
N LEU A 68 15.17 57.76 -11.23
CA LEU A 68 13.94 57.40 -10.58
C LEU A 68 13.53 55.96 -10.94
N LEU A 69 13.54 55.58 -12.21
CA LEU A 69 13.21 54.23 -12.67
C LEU A 69 14.17 53.16 -12.10
N GLU A 70 15.49 53.46 -12.01
CA GLU A 70 16.44 52.61 -11.37
C GLU A 70 16.19 52.39 -9.87
N TRP A 71 15.84 53.49 -9.17
CA TRP A 71 15.46 53.42 -7.77
C TRP A 71 14.19 52.56 -7.60
N VAL A 72 13.16 52.72 -8.46
CA VAL A 72 11.94 51.89 -8.45
C VAL A 72 12.22 50.45 -8.74
N ARG A 73 13.14 50.15 -9.67
CA ARG A 73 13.60 48.78 -9.94
C ARG A 73 14.12 48.08 -8.68
N ARG A 74 14.85 48.81 -7.82
CA ARG A 74 15.45 48.26 -6.60
C ARG A 74 14.48 48.18 -5.43
N THR A 75 13.62 49.17 -5.27
CA THR A 75 12.73 49.32 -4.09
C THR A 75 11.33 48.72 -4.28
N THR A 76 10.77 48.87 -5.48
CA THR A 76 9.44 48.41 -5.86
C THR A 76 9.49 47.66 -7.20
N PRO A 77 10.17 46.50 -7.27
CA PRO A 77 10.45 45.79 -8.54
C PRO A 77 9.19 45.36 -9.30
N ARG A 78 8.05 45.23 -8.61
CA ARG A 78 6.73 44.91 -9.20
C ARG A 78 6.06 46.09 -9.87
N THR A 79 6.56 47.33 -9.75
CA THR A 79 6.03 48.49 -10.45
C THR A 79 6.55 48.48 -11.89
N ALA A 80 5.63 48.51 -12.86
CA ALA A 80 6.02 48.63 -14.26
C ALA A 80 6.62 50.01 -14.54
N ARG A 81 7.76 50.06 -15.17
CA ARG A 81 8.54 51.25 -15.44
C ARG A 81 8.37 51.66 -16.90
N ILE A 82 7.81 52.83 -17.13
CA ILE A 82 7.53 53.38 -18.46
C ILE A 82 8.20 54.73 -18.54
N LEU A 83 8.99 54.93 -19.58
CA LEU A 83 9.68 56.19 -19.83
C LEU A 83 9.00 56.99 -20.94
N ILE A 84 8.84 58.30 -20.75
CA ILE A 84 8.43 59.22 -21.79
C ILE A 84 9.67 60.05 -22.19
N THR A 85 9.94 60.22 -23.48
CA THR A 85 11.07 61.01 -23.96
C THR A 85 10.85 61.58 -25.37
N GLY A 86 11.54 62.68 -25.71
CA GLY A 86 11.58 63.21 -27.09
C GLY A 86 12.58 62.43 -27.95
N THR A 87 12.38 62.43 -29.28
CA THR A 87 13.14 61.68 -30.26
C THR A 87 14.63 62.04 -30.30
N ALA A 88 14.99 63.32 -30.00
CA ALA A 88 16.39 63.80 -30.08
C ALA A 88 17.35 63.28 -29.01
N ARG A 89 16.86 62.47 -28.05
CA ARG A 89 17.68 61.99 -26.90
C ARG A 89 17.64 60.48 -26.70
N LEU A 90 17.03 59.79 -27.65
CA LEU A 90 16.90 58.34 -27.56
C LEU A 90 18.23 57.61 -27.71
N GLU A 91 19.08 58.12 -28.60
CA GLU A 91 20.43 57.55 -28.88
C GLU A 91 21.36 57.73 -27.69
N ASP A 92 21.30 58.88 -27.00
CA ASP A 92 22.12 59.19 -25.83
C ASP A 92 21.71 58.39 -24.57
N ALA A 93 20.47 57.92 -24.53
CA ALA A 93 19.92 57.19 -23.38
C ALA A 93 19.78 55.69 -23.56
N ALA A 94 20.13 55.13 -24.72
CA ALA A 94 19.86 53.75 -25.07
C ALA A 94 20.49 52.74 -24.07
N ASP A 95 21.72 52.93 -23.66
CA ASP A 95 22.38 52.07 -22.69
C ASP A 95 21.76 52.15 -21.29
N ALA A 96 21.39 53.35 -20.85
CA ALA A 96 20.76 53.56 -19.56
C ALA A 96 19.32 53.01 -19.52
N ILE A 97 18.61 53.07 -20.64
CA ILE A 97 17.27 52.43 -20.80
C ILE A 97 17.36 50.91 -20.63
N ASN A 98 18.36 50.26 -21.22
CA ASN A 98 18.61 48.87 -21.09
C ASN A 98 18.98 48.43 -19.65
N GLN A 99 19.85 49.22 -18.99
CA GLN A 99 20.28 48.98 -17.61
C GLN A 99 19.11 49.13 -16.59
N THR A 100 18.21 50.08 -16.80
CA THR A 100 17.04 50.34 -15.92
C THR A 100 15.89 49.35 -16.16
N GLN A 101 16.01 48.49 -17.17
CA GLN A 101 14.96 47.52 -17.54
C GLN A 101 13.59 48.22 -17.70
N VAL A 102 13.53 49.26 -18.51
CA VAL A 102 12.31 49.95 -18.84
C VAL A 102 11.36 48.98 -19.56
N HIS A 103 10.16 48.85 -19.05
CA HIS A 103 9.18 47.92 -19.64
C HIS A 103 8.58 48.44 -20.95
N ARG A 104 8.42 49.77 -21.06
CA ARG A 104 7.92 50.42 -22.27
C ARG A 104 8.49 51.82 -22.41
N LEU A 105 8.61 52.26 -23.65
CA LEU A 105 9.03 53.58 -24.02
C LEU A 105 7.90 54.31 -24.77
N VAL A 106 7.66 55.57 -24.47
CA VAL A 106 6.70 56.45 -25.13
C VAL A 106 7.42 57.67 -25.67
N LEU A 107 7.23 57.93 -26.94
CA LEU A 107 7.88 59.08 -27.59
C LEU A 107 6.97 60.34 -27.58
N LYS A 108 7.55 61.50 -27.26
CA LYS A 108 6.90 62.82 -27.40
C LYS A 108 7.04 63.29 -28.86
N PRO A 109 5.98 63.83 -29.52
CA PRO A 109 4.60 63.90 -29.08
C PRO A 109 3.89 62.56 -29.25
N TRP A 110 3.13 62.15 -28.22
CA TRP A 110 2.32 60.91 -28.27
C TRP A 110 0.89 61.17 -28.76
N ARG A 111 0.24 60.15 -29.29
CA ARG A 111 -1.19 60.12 -29.49
C ARG A 111 -1.86 59.51 -28.27
N ALA A 112 -2.97 60.07 -27.83
CA ALA A 112 -3.67 59.54 -26.63
C ALA A 112 -4.03 58.06 -26.72
N GLU A 113 -4.42 57.60 -27.91
CA GLU A 113 -4.78 56.20 -28.16
C GLU A 113 -3.58 55.26 -28.00
N ASP A 114 -2.38 55.66 -28.52
CA ASP A 114 -1.15 54.86 -28.46
C ASP A 114 -0.65 54.73 -27.00
N LEU A 115 -0.73 55.82 -26.24
CA LEU A 115 -0.38 55.83 -24.81
C LEU A 115 -1.32 54.93 -24.01
N LEU A 116 -2.62 55.06 -24.20
CA LEU A 116 -3.62 54.21 -23.55
C LEU A 116 -3.42 52.73 -23.89
N GLN A 117 -3.15 52.41 -25.14
CA GLN A 117 -2.90 51.07 -25.59
C GLN A 117 -1.65 50.47 -24.91
N THR A 118 -0.56 51.27 -24.81
CA THR A 118 0.67 50.89 -24.14
C THR A 118 0.46 50.59 -22.65
N LEU A 119 -0.25 51.49 -21.94
CA LEU A 119 -0.55 51.32 -20.52
C LEU A 119 -1.52 50.15 -20.25
N ARG A 120 -2.51 49.96 -21.09
CA ARG A 120 -3.43 48.78 -21.01
C ARG A 120 -2.67 47.47 -21.24
N ALA A 121 -1.69 47.47 -22.15
CA ALA A 121 -0.86 46.27 -22.38
C ALA A 121 0.04 45.96 -21.16
N ALA A 122 0.67 47.01 -20.56
CA ALA A 122 1.46 46.87 -19.34
C ALA A 122 0.59 46.41 -18.15
N ALA A 123 -0.60 47.00 -17.97
CA ALA A 123 -1.52 46.56 -16.91
C ALA A 123 -1.95 45.07 -17.05
N ARG A 124 -2.26 44.64 -18.28
CA ARG A 124 -2.59 43.23 -18.53
C ARG A 124 -1.45 42.28 -18.21
N ALA A 125 -0.22 42.66 -18.57
CA ALA A 125 0.97 41.85 -18.26
C ALA A 125 1.15 41.72 -16.74
N LEU A 126 1.05 42.80 -15.98
CA LEU A 126 1.14 42.80 -14.51
C LEU A 126 0.05 41.95 -13.85
N LEU A 127 -1.21 42.07 -14.29
CA LEU A 127 -2.31 41.29 -13.75
C LEU A 127 -2.14 39.81 -14.04
N LEU A 128 -1.65 39.44 -15.23
CA LEU A 128 -1.38 38.06 -15.61
C LEU A 128 -0.25 37.48 -14.76
N GLU A 129 0.82 38.22 -14.55
CA GLU A 129 1.97 37.78 -13.71
C GLU A 129 1.53 37.55 -12.27
N ARG A 130 0.78 38.46 -11.67
CA ARG A 130 0.22 38.29 -10.31
C ARG A 130 -0.71 37.08 -10.20
N SER A 131 -1.61 36.92 -11.18
CA SER A 131 -2.51 35.77 -11.22
C SER A 131 -1.71 34.44 -11.33
N HIS A 132 -0.66 34.42 -12.15
CA HIS A 132 0.20 33.25 -12.29
C HIS A 132 0.94 32.92 -11.00
N GLU A 133 1.53 33.90 -10.31
CA GLU A 133 2.17 33.71 -8.99
C GLU A 133 1.17 33.14 -7.97
N GLN A 134 -0.06 33.72 -7.91
CA GLN A 134 -1.08 33.22 -6.99
C GLN A 134 -1.48 31.77 -7.26
N LEU A 135 -1.68 31.42 -8.53
CA LEU A 135 -2.01 30.05 -8.92
C LEU A 135 -0.89 29.06 -8.61
N LEU A 136 0.36 29.47 -8.80
CA LEU A 136 1.52 28.63 -8.44
C LEU A 136 1.58 28.35 -6.93
N ASP A 137 1.32 29.38 -6.12
CA ASP A 137 1.31 29.22 -4.65
C ASP A 137 0.14 28.35 -4.17
N GLU A 138 -1.03 28.51 -4.77
CA GLU A 138 -2.17 27.65 -4.48
C GLU A 138 -1.91 26.19 -4.89
N LEU A 139 -1.34 25.99 -6.08
CA LEU A 139 -0.95 24.65 -6.56
C LEU A 139 0.07 23.99 -5.63
N ARG A 140 1.06 24.74 -5.16
CA ARG A 140 2.07 24.20 -4.21
C ARG A 140 1.43 23.77 -2.89
N LYS A 141 0.51 24.59 -2.35
CA LYS A 141 -0.22 24.26 -1.11
C LYS A 141 -1.07 23.00 -1.28
N LEU A 142 -1.77 22.90 -2.40
CA LEU A 142 -2.62 21.74 -2.70
C LEU A 142 -1.80 20.45 -2.88
N ASN A 143 -0.66 20.55 -3.56
CA ASN A 143 0.25 19.40 -3.72
C ASN A 143 0.78 18.90 -2.37
N LEU A 144 1.22 19.78 -1.49
CA LEU A 144 1.69 19.40 -0.15
C LEU A 144 0.57 18.72 0.68
N GLU A 145 -0.66 19.24 0.58
CA GLU A 145 -1.79 18.62 1.26
C GLU A 145 -2.11 17.24 0.68
N LEU A 146 -2.05 17.09 -0.65
CA LEU A 146 -2.28 15.82 -1.32
C LEU A 146 -1.22 14.79 -0.96
N GLU A 147 0.05 15.15 -0.98
CA GLU A 147 1.17 14.28 -0.58
C GLU A 147 0.98 13.77 0.86
N ARG A 148 0.58 14.66 1.78
CA ARG A 148 0.29 14.27 3.15
C ARG A 148 -0.87 13.28 3.23
N ARG A 149 -1.98 13.54 2.53
CA ARG A 149 -3.13 12.63 2.50
C ARG A 149 -2.77 11.27 1.90
N VAL A 150 -1.97 11.26 0.83
CA VAL A 150 -1.47 10.01 0.23
C VAL A 150 -0.62 9.23 1.22
N ALA A 151 0.32 9.89 1.90
CA ALA A 151 1.17 9.24 2.90
C ALA A 151 0.35 8.66 4.07
N ASP A 152 -0.63 9.38 4.58
CA ASP A 152 -1.49 8.92 5.67
C ASP A 152 -2.35 7.72 5.23
N ARG A 153 -2.96 7.78 4.05
CA ARG A 153 -3.74 6.67 3.49
C ARG A 153 -2.91 5.43 3.19
N THR A 154 -1.66 5.63 2.73
CA THR A 154 -0.74 4.51 2.49
C THR A 154 -0.44 3.77 3.79
N ARG A 155 -0.15 4.48 4.89
CA ARG A 155 0.07 3.88 6.21
C ARG A 155 -1.16 3.14 6.74
N GLU A 156 -2.36 3.73 6.58
CA GLU A 156 -3.61 3.07 6.98
C GLU A 156 -3.83 1.76 6.22
N LEU A 157 -3.60 1.77 4.89
CA LEU A 157 -3.73 0.59 4.04
C LEU A 157 -2.72 -0.50 4.38
N GLU A 158 -1.46 -0.15 4.61
CA GLU A 158 -0.41 -1.09 5.04
C GLU A 158 -0.77 -1.77 6.36
N SER A 159 -1.24 -0.98 7.34
CA SER A 159 -1.70 -1.51 8.62
C SER A 159 -2.90 -2.46 8.47
N ALA A 160 -3.88 -2.09 7.65
CA ALA A 160 -5.06 -2.92 7.40
C ALA A 160 -4.69 -4.23 6.68
N LEU A 161 -3.78 -4.18 5.70
CA LEU A 161 -3.26 -5.36 5.01
C LEU A 161 -2.55 -6.31 5.95
N ALA A 162 -1.68 -5.81 6.83
CA ALA A 162 -0.99 -6.62 7.83
C ALA A 162 -1.97 -7.32 8.79
N GLN A 163 -3.02 -6.61 9.24
CA GLN A 163 -4.07 -7.18 10.08
C GLN A 163 -4.87 -8.27 9.34
N LEU A 164 -5.23 -8.05 8.07
CA LEU A 164 -5.94 -9.03 7.26
C LEU A 164 -5.09 -10.29 7.02
N GLN A 165 -3.81 -10.14 6.71
CA GLN A 165 -2.89 -11.27 6.54
C GLN A 165 -2.77 -12.10 7.82
N ASN A 166 -2.64 -11.46 8.98
CA ASN A 166 -2.59 -12.14 10.27
C ASN A 166 -3.91 -12.89 10.58
N LYS A 167 -5.05 -12.24 10.35
CA LYS A 167 -6.36 -12.88 10.51
C LYS A 167 -6.52 -14.08 9.58
N ASN A 168 -6.12 -13.97 8.31
CA ASN A 168 -6.16 -15.09 7.37
C ASN A 168 -5.28 -16.26 7.83
N LEU A 169 -4.06 -15.99 8.30
CA LEU A 169 -3.18 -17.02 8.83
C LEU A 169 -3.79 -17.75 10.05
N ILE A 170 -4.45 -17.00 10.94
CA ILE A 170 -5.16 -17.58 12.09
C ILE A 170 -6.34 -18.43 11.62
N LEU A 171 -7.14 -17.92 10.67
CA LEU A 171 -8.28 -18.66 10.11
C LEU A 171 -7.83 -19.93 9.39
N GLU A 172 -6.74 -19.88 8.62
CA GLU A 172 -6.15 -21.07 7.98
C GLU A 172 -5.70 -22.10 9.02
N LYS A 173 -4.99 -21.67 10.07
CA LYS A 173 -4.62 -22.55 11.17
C LYS A 173 -5.85 -23.19 11.82
N MET A 174 -6.86 -22.40 12.16
CA MET A 174 -8.09 -22.90 12.77
C MET A 174 -8.88 -23.85 11.84
N ALA A 175 -8.84 -23.60 10.52
CA ALA A 175 -9.52 -24.42 9.53
C ALA A 175 -8.81 -25.75 9.22
N LEU A 176 -7.48 -25.84 9.45
CA LEU A 176 -6.66 -26.96 9.01
C LEU A 176 -5.96 -27.70 10.16
N THR A 177 -6.01 -27.21 11.40
CA THR A 177 -5.41 -27.89 12.55
C THR A 177 -6.47 -28.38 13.54
N ASP A 178 -6.18 -29.46 14.21
CA ASP A 178 -6.94 -29.91 15.37
C ASP A 178 -6.54 -29.10 16.61
N PRO A 179 -7.47 -28.42 17.28
CA PRO A 179 -7.14 -27.50 18.37
C PRO A 179 -6.58 -28.18 19.61
N LEU A 180 -6.83 -29.48 19.81
CA LEU A 180 -6.33 -30.23 20.96
C LEU A 180 -4.89 -30.69 20.76
N THR A 181 -4.60 -31.28 19.61
CA THR A 181 -3.31 -31.95 19.34
C THR A 181 -2.33 -31.10 18.54
N GLY A 182 -2.80 -30.03 17.89
CA GLY A 182 -2.01 -29.20 16.97
C GLY A 182 -1.66 -29.87 15.64
N LEU A 183 -2.09 -31.11 15.44
CA LEU A 183 -1.92 -31.84 14.19
C LEU A 183 -2.86 -31.31 13.09
N PRO A 184 -2.58 -31.60 11.80
CA PRO A 184 -3.57 -31.50 10.75
C PRO A 184 -4.91 -32.13 11.16
N ASN A 185 -6.00 -31.37 11.02
CA ASN A 185 -7.32 -31.92 11.25
C ASN A 185 -7.77 -32.82 10.06
N ARG A 186 -8.94 -33.43 10.17
CA ARG A 186 -9.49 -34.30 9.15
C ARG A 186 -9.45 -33.67 7.75
N ARG A 187 -9.89 -32.41 7.63
CA ARG A 187 -9.92 -31.71 6.34
C ARG A 187 -8.50 -31.53 5.76
N ALA A 188 -7.54 -31.19 6.58
CA ALA A 188 -6.16 -30.97 6.15
C ALA A 188 -5.50 -32.29 5.71
N VAL A 189 -5.63 -33.37 6.51
CA VAL A 189 -4.98 -34.66 6.17
C VAL A 189 -5.64 -35.31 4.96
N ASP A 190 -6.95 -35.15 4.76
CA ASP A 190 -7.65 -35.59 3.54
C ASP A 190 -7.14 -34.87 2.29
N LEU A 191 -6.92 -33.54 2.37
CA LEU A 191 -6.33 -32.76 1.29
C LEU A 191 -4.89 -33.20 0.96
N ILE A 192 -4.08 -33.47 1.99
CA ILE A 192 -2.71 -33.98 1.83
C ILE A 192 -2.73 -35.35 1.13
N ALA A 193 -3.58 -36.26 1.58
CA ALA A 193 -3.69 -37.59 0.99
C ALA A 193 -4.10 -37.55 -0.50
N ARG A 194 -5.10 -36.73 -0.83
CA ARG A 194 -5.54 -36.53 -2.22
C ARG A 194 -4.44 -35.94 -3.10
N LYS A 195 -3.64 -34.98 -2.58
CA LYS A 195 -2.52 -34.37 -3.28
C LYS A 195 -1.40 -35.41 -3.55
N GLU A 196 -1.07 -36.22 -2.56
CA GLU A 196 -0.05 -37.27 -2.72
C GLU A 196 -0.51 -38.38 -3.68
N LEU A 197 -1.80 -38.73 -3.70
CA LEU A 197 -2.36 -39.65 -4.68
C LEU A 197 -2.26 -39.08 -6.11
N LEU A 198 -2.51 -37.82 -6.34
CA LEU A 198 -2.30 -37.18 -7.64
C LEU A 198 -0.82 -37.15 -8.04
N ARG A 199 0.09 -36.99 -7.06
CA ARG A 199 1.53 -37.00 -7.30
C ARG A 199 2.03 -38.38 -7.71
N ARG A 200 1.59 -39.43 -7.01
CA ARG A 200 2.00 -40.81 -7.30
C ARG A 200 1.60 -41.31 -8.69
N THR A 201 0.51 -40.81 -9.26
CA THR A 201 0.10 -41.18 -10.64
C THR A 201 1.10 -40.70 -11.69
N ARG A 202 1.84 -39.61 -11.41
CA ARG A 202 2.88 -39.08 -12.33
C ARG A 202 4.21 -39.82 -12.23
N ILE A 203 4.58 -40.34 -11.03
CA ILE A 203 5.89 -40.96 -10.75
C ILE A 203 5.80 -42.44 -10.49
N THR A 204 4.62 -43.04 -10.59
CA THR A 204 4.37 -44.47 -10.44
C THR A 204 4.98 -45.05 -9.18
N THR A 205 4.73 -44.46 -8.02
CA THR A 205 5.25 -44.92 -6.72
C THR A 205 4.16 -45.57 -5.88
N PRO A 206 4.45 -46.46 -4.96
CA PRO A 206 3.49 -46.99 -3.99
C PRO A 206 3.09 -45.90 -2.98
N MET A 207 1.98 -46.07 -2.27
CA MET A 207 1.54 -45.21 -1.19
C MET A 207 0.71 -45.99 -0.18
N SER A 208 0.90 -45.70 1.10
CA SER A 208 0.12 -46.31 2.18
C SER A 208 -0.68 -45.27 2.94
N LEU A 209 -1.89 -45.65 3.36
CA LEU A 209 -2.70 -44.95 4.35
C LEU A 209 -2.84 -45.81 5.60
N ALA A 210 -2.58 -45.26 6.78
CA ALA A 210 -2.83 -45.92 8.04
C ALA A 210 -3.90 -45.22 8.86
N LEU A 211 -5.02 -45.86 9.09
CA LEU A 211 -6.00 -45.47 10.10
C LEU A 211 -5.58 -46.07 11.46
N ILE A 212 -5.59 -45.22 12.47
CA ILE A 212 -5.16 -45.54 13.82
C ILE A 212 -6.28 -45.21 14.80
N ASP A 213 -6.51 -46.09 15.74
CA ASP A 213 -7.50 -45.86 16.81
C ASP A 213 -6.91 -46.24 18.16
N ALA A 214 -7.15 -45.39 19.15
CA ALA A 214 -6.66 -45.62 20.51
C ALA A 214 -7.50 -46.66 21.23
N ASP A 215 -6.89 -47.79 21.55
CA ASP A 215 -7.58 -48.91 22.19
C ASP A 215 -8.12 -48.51 23.57
N PHE A 216 -9.38 -48.87 23.84
CA PHE A 216 -10.03 -48.67 25.14
C PHE A 216 -10.09 -47.17 25.59
N PHE A 217 -10.03 -46.23 24.68
CA PHE A 217 -10.03 -44.79 25.01
C PHE A 217 -11.26 -44.37 25.82
N ARG A 218 -12.41 -45.01 25.59
CA ARG A 218 -13.63 -44.75 26.37
C ARG A 218 -13.42 -45.09 27.84
N GLU A 219 -12.66 -46.14 28.19
CA GLU A 219 -12.30 -46.48 29.57
C GLU A 219 -11.40 -45.44 30.21
N VAL A 220 -10.45 -44.88 29.45
CA VAL A 220 -9.60 -43.79 29.90
C VAL A 220 -10.48 -42.58 30.28
N ASN A 221 -11.46 -42.22 29.43
CA ASN A 221 -12.40 -41.13 29.74
C ASN A 221 -13.25 -41.40 30.98
N LYS A 222 -13.67 -42.65 31.21
CA LYS A 222 -14.44 -42.99 32.39
C LYS A 222 -13.62 -42.88 33.70
N VAL A 223 -12.33 -43.22 33.65
CA VAL A 223 -11.45 -43.24 34.83
C VAL A 223 -10.87 -41.84 35.11
N TYR A 224 -10.47 -41.11 34.06
CA TYR A 224 -9.73 -39.85 34.15
C TYR A 224 -10.46 -38.62 33.67
N THR A 225 -11.77 -38.75 33.37
CA THR A 225 -12.61 -37.74 32.79
C THR A 225 -12.14 -37.31 31.38
N HIS A 226 -12.87 -36.43 30.72
CA HIS A 226 -12.50 -35.91 29.40
C HIS A 226 -11.15 -35.17 29.44
N THR A 227 -10.81 -34.50 30.55
CA THR A 227 -9.53 -33.78 30.67
C THR A 227 -8.34 -34.76 30.67
N GLY A 228 -8.49 -35.92 31.32
CA GLY A 228 -7.47 -36.96 31.26
C GLY A 228 -7.36 -37.62 29.87
N GLY A 229 -8.50 -37.82 29.19
CA GLY A 229 -8.54 -38.26 27.79
C GLY A 229 -7.82 -37.28 26.85
N ASP A 230 -8.09 -35.99 26.99
CA ASP A 230 -7.43 -34.95 26.21
C ASP A 230 -5.91 -34.96 26.40
N HIS A 231 -5.47 -35.10 27.66
CA HIS A 231 -4.03 -35.26 27.98
C HIS A 231 -3.40 -36.48 27.28
N VAL A 232 -4.09 -37.60 27.29
CA VAL A 232 -3.66 -38.82 26.62
C VAL A 232 -3.60 -38.67 25.10
N LEU A 233 -4.57 -37.98 24.49
CA LEU A 233 -4.58 -37.71 23.04
C LEU A 233 -3.42 -36.79 22.62
N ILE A 234 -3.09 -35.79 23.43
CA ILE A 234 -1.92 -34.92 23.17
C ILE A 234 -0.62 -35.72 23.23
N TRP A 235 -0.47 -36.56 24.25
CA TRP A 235 0.67 -37.46 24.38
C TRP A 235 0.75 -38.44 23.20
N LEU A 236 -0.36 -39.11 22.84
CA LEU A 236 -0.43 -40.05 21.73
C LEU A 236 -0.03 -39.36 20.41
N ALA A 237 -0.54 -38.18 20.14
CA ALA A 237 -0.20 -37.37 18.96
C ALA A 237 1.33 -37.12 18.88
N GLY A 238 1.96 -36.81 20.01
CA GLY A 238 3.43 -36.65 20.10
C GLY A 238 4.20 -37.91 19.80
N VAL A 239 3.76 -39.04 20.35
CA VAL A 239 4.40 -40.36 20.10
C VAL A 239 4.27 -40.75 18.63
N LEU A 240 3.10 -40.64 18.04
CA LEU A 240 2.85 -40.93 16.63
C LEU A 240 3.67 -40.01 15.71
N GLN A 241 3.73 -38.73 15.99
CA GLN A 241 4.48 -37.75 15.19
C GLN A 241 6.00 -38.05 15.20
N ASN A 242 6.53 -38.46 16.34
CA ASN A 242 7.95 -38.86 16.47
C ASN A 242 8.26 -40.21 15.83
N SER A 243 7.23 -41.01 15.54
CA SER A 243 7.36 -42.36 14.96
C SER A 243 7.22 -42.42 13.44
N ILE A 244 6.91 -41.29 12.79
CA ILE A 244 6.82 -41.22 11.34
C ILE A 244 8.02 -40.48 10.72
N ARG A 245 8.21 -40.61 9.39
CA ARG A 245 9.27 -39.93 8.66
C ARG A 245 8.86 -38.51 8.33
N ALA A 246 9.83 -37.66 8.00
CA ALA A 246 9.56 -36.31 7.57
C ALA A 246 8.72 -36.22 6.27
N SER A 247 8.73 -37.25 5.44
CA SER A 247 7.91 -37.38 4.23
C SER A 247 6.46 -37.75 4.53
N ASP A 248 6.19 -38.31 5.69
CA ASP A 248 4.88 -38.81 6.09
C ASP A 248 4.09 -37.67 6.73
N SER A 249 2.79 -37.76 6.64
CA SER A 249 1.89 -36.77 7.26
C SER A 249 0.94 -37.48 8.23
N LEU A 250 0.79 -36.90 9.42
CA LEU A 250 -0.14 -37.34 10.46
C LEU A 250 -1.22 -36.30 10.67
N GLY A 251 -2.46 -36.73 10.82
CA GLY A 251 -3.59 -35.89 11.20
C GLY A 251 -4.56 -36.60 12.14
N ARG A 252 -5.30 -35.81 12.93
CA ARG A 252 -6.41 -36.31 13.76
C ARG A 252 -7.71 -36.21 13.00
N VAL A 253 -8.39 -37.31 12.78
CA VAL A 253 -9.61 -37.37 11.92
C VAL A 253 -10.92 -37.44 12.70
N GLY A 254 -10.87 -37.73 13.98
CA GLY A 254 -12.05 -37.74 14.85
C GLY A 254 -11.66 -38.18 16.25
N GLY A 255 -12.46 -38.00 17.27
CA GLY A 255 -12.32 -38.47 18.64
C GLY A 255 -10.94 -39.00 19.02
N GLU A 256 -10.78 -40.32 18.99
CA GLU A 256 -9.55 -41.05 19.25
C GLU A 256 -8.85 -41.57 17.98
N GLU A 257 -9.28 -41.09 16.77
CA GLU A 257 -8.79 -41.61 15.49
C GLU A 257 -7.76 -40.68 14.86
N PHE A 258 -6.70 -41.27 14.30
CA PHE A 258 -5.64 -40.59 13.56
C PHE A 258 -5.46 -41.22 12.18
N LEU A 259 -4.94 -40.46 11.23
CA LEU A 259 -4.61 -40.92 9.87
C LEU A 259 -3.16 -40.55 9.55
N VAL A 260 -2.38 -41.55 9.12
CA VAL A 260 -1.05 -41.35 8.54
C VAL A 260 -1.13 -41.53 7.04
N VAL A 261 -0.56 -40.57 6.32
CA VAL A 261 -0.31 -40.62 4.87
C VAL A 261 1.17 -40.89 4.66
N ALA A 262 1.52 -42.00 4.09
CA ALA A 262 2.90 -42.43 3.87
C ALA A 262 3.19 -42.59 2.36
N PRO A 263 3.72 -41.53 1.69
CA PRO A 263 4.16 -41.63 0.30
C PRO A 263 5.31 -42.62 0.12
N THR A 264 5.47 -43.16 -1.09
CA THR A 264 6.56 -44.09 -1.46
C THR A 264 6.72 -45.27 -0.50
N THR A 265 5.60 -45.78 0.04
CA THR A 265 5.58 -46.86 1.02
C THR A 265 4.75 -48.00 0.45
N ASP A 266 5.42 -49.10 0.16
CA ASP A 266 4.87 -50.41 -0.29
C ASP A 266 4.36 -51.23 0.89
N SER A 267 3.91 -52.43 0.62
CA SER A 267 3.39 -53.35 1.65
C SER A 267 4.46 -53.71 2.72
N SER A 268 5.71 -53.85 2.35
CA SER A 268 6.80 -54.13 3.30
C SER A 268 7.10 -52.92 4.19
N GLY A 269 7.14 -51.73 3.59
CA GLY A 269 7.31 -50.47 4.31
C GLY A 269 6.11 -50.15 5.22
N ALA A 270 4.88 -50.47 4.79
CA ALA A 270 3.68 -50.34 5.60
C ALA A 270 3.71 -51.23 6.85
N ALA A 271 4.21 -52.49 6.73
CA ALA A 271 4.38 -53.39 7.87
C ALA A 271 5.37 -52.83 8.91
N VAL A 272 6.51 -52.32 8.43
CA VAL A 272 7.49 -51.64 9.30
C VAL A 272 6.94 -50.40 9.96
N LEU A 273 6.21 -49.57 9.21
CA LEU A 273 5.57 -48.34 9.74
C LEU A 273 4.53 -48.69 10.81
N GLY A 274 3.63 -49.65 10.51
CA GLY A 274 2.56 -50.06 11.44
C GLY A 274 3.15 -50.59 12.75
N GLU A 275 4.14 -51.48 12.70
CA GLU A 275 4.75 -52.02 13.89
C GLU A 275 5.57 -51.02 14.69
N ARG A 276 6.25 -50.07 14.02
CA ARG A 276 6.97 -48.97 14.68
C ARG A 276 6.01 -48.06 15.45
N LEU A 277 4.85 -47.69 14.85
CA LEU A 277 3.82 -46.89 15.51
C LEU A 277 3.23 -47.64 16.71
N ARG A 278 2.87 -48.89 16.53
CA ARG A 278 2.32 -49.75 17.57
C ARG A 278 3.26 -49.88 18.77
N LEU A 279 4.50 -50.27 18.54
CA LEU A 279 5.52 -50.45 19.58
C LEU A 279 5.86 -49.13 20.26
N GLY A 280 5.92 -48.02 19.53
CA GLY A 280 6.16 -46.69 20.09
C GLY A 280 5.12 -46.28 21.13
N VAL A 281 3.85 -46.63 20.89
CA VAL A 281 2.76 -46.36 21.83
C VAL A 281 2.74 -47.35 22.97
N GLU A 282 2.88 -48.65 22.69
CA GLU A 282 2.89 -49.73 23.70
C GLU A 282 4.01 -49.55 24.73
N ALA A 283 5.21 -49.18 24.29
CA ALA A 283 6.36 -48.91 25.17
C ALA A 283 6.27 -47.58 25.94
N GLY A 284 5.40 -46.70 25.49
CA GLY A 284 5.24 -45.36 26.07
C GLY A 284 4.28 -45.34 27.28
N GLN A 285 4.37 -44.24 28.02
CA GLN A 285 3.45 -43.95 29.13
C GLN A 285 3.33 -42.45 29.33
N THR A 286 2.19 -42.00 29.86
CA THR A 286 2.01 -40.63 30.28
C THR A 286 1.56 -40.56 31.72
N THR A 287 1.68 -39.40 32.37
CA THR A 287 1.28 -39.22 33.75
C THR A 287 0.25 -38.13 33.86
N PHE A 288 -0.90 -38.46 34.44
CA PHE A 288 -1.97 -37.47 34.69
C PHE A 288 -2.39 -37.55 36.18
N ASN A 289 -2.38 -36.44 36.88
CA ASN A 289 -2.68 -36.33 38.33
C ASN A 289 -1.91 -37.37 39.19
N GLY A 290 -0.62 -37.59 38.89
CA GLY A 290 0.25 -38.51 39.61
C GLY A 290 0.02 -40.00 39.29
N LYS A 291 -0.90 -40.34 38.38
CA LYS A 291 -1.18 -41.70 37.94
C LYS A 291 -0.59 -41.94 36.56
N ILE A 292 0.09 -43.08 36.39
CA ILE A 292 0.64 -43.50 35.12
C ILE A 292 -0.49 -44.10 34.28
N ILE A 293 -0.59 -43.62 33.02
CA ILE A 293 -1.53 -44.15 32.02
C ILE A 293 -0.72 -44.80 30.92
N ARG A 294 -1.06 -46.04 30.58
CA ARG A 294 -0.54 -46.80 29.43
C ARG A 294 -1.72 -47.14 28.54
N MET A 295 -1.46 -47.17 27.23
CA MET A 295 -2.44 -47.55 26.25
C MET A 295 -1.80 -48.26 25.05
N THR A 296 -2.63 -48.85 24.24
CA THR A 296 -2.24 -49.44 22.96
C THR A 296 -3.06 -48.81 21.85
N ILE A 297 -2.69 -49.09 20.62
CA ILE A 297 -3.39 -48.65 19.42
C ILE A 297 -3.62 -49.83 18.49
N SER A 298 -4.73 -49.80 17.78
CA SER A 298 -4.99 -50.65 16.63
C SER A 298 -4.81 -49.86 15.34
N LEU A 299 -4.22 -50.49 14.33
CA LEU A 299 -3.93 -49.85 13.05
C LEU A 299 -4.47 -50.72 11.90
N GLY A 300 -5.10 -50.05 10.92
CA GLY A 300 -5.43 -50.60 9.63
C GLY A 300 -4.70 -49.84 8.53
N LEU A 301 -3.85 -50.57 7.77
CA LEU A 301 -3.09 -50.00 6.70
C LEU A 301 -3.59 -50.47 5.33
N ALA A 302 -3.90 -49.55 4.43
CA ALA A 302 -4.18 -49.83 3.03
C ALA A 302 -3.00 -49.38 2.18
N VAL A 303 -2.56 -50.27 1.28
CA VAL A 303 -1.42 -50.02 0.41
C VAL A 303 -1.84 -50.06 -1.04
N ALA A 304 -1.67 -48.92 -1.72
CA ALA A 304 -1.75 -48.88 -3.17
C ALA A 304 -0.34 -49.09 -3.75
N GLU A 305 -0.07 -50.30 -4.27
CA GLU A 305 1.18 -50.62 -4.91
C GLU A 305 1.46 -49.77 -6.15
N ALA A 306 2.71 -49.71 -6.60
CA ALA A 306 3.13 -48.97 -7.77
C ALA A 306 2.30 -49.32 -9.01
N GLY A 307 1.74 -48.33 -9.69
CA GLY A 307 0.92 -48.54 -10.89
C GLY A 307 -0.54 -48.92 -10.63
N VAL A 308 -0.93 -49.23 -9.41
CA VAL A 308 -2.33 -49.58 -9.07
C VAL A 308 -3.15 -48.30 -8.93
N PRO A 309 -4.17 -48.04 -9.77
CA PRO A 309 -5.01 -46.87 -9.63
C PRO A 309 -5.86 -46.96 -8.34
N ALA A 310 -5.88 -45.87 -7.56
CA ALA A 310 -6.66 -45.84 -6.33
C ALA A 310 -7.14 -44.42 -6.04
N THR A 311 -8.33 -44.26 -5.51
CA THR A 311 -8.84 -43.01 -4.95
C THR A 311 -8.64 -42.96 -3.44
N PHE A 312 -8.65 -41.77 -2.86
CA PHE A 312 -8.54 -41.58 -1.41
C PHE A 312 -9.63 -42.32 -0.65
N ASP A 313 -10.87 -42.24 -1.15
CA ASP A 313 -12.02 -42.84 -0.47
C ASP A 313 -11.94 -44.39 -0.47
N GLN A 314 -11.47 -44.98 -1.57
CA GLN A 314 -11.26 -46.42 -1.67
C GLN A 314 -10.13 -46.91 -0.73
N LEU A 315 -9.00 -46.18 -0.68
CA LEU A 315 -7.91 -46.55 0.24
C LEU A 315 -8.31 -46.39 1.69
N ARG A 316 -9.09 -45.34 2.00
CA ARG A 316 -9.60 -45.09 3.35
C ARG A 316 -10.55 -46.23 3.79
N GLU A 317 -11.43 -46.68 2.92
CA GLU A 317 -12.36 -47.76 3.17
C GLU A 317 -11.58 -49.07 3.42
N CYS A 318 -10.60 -49.41 2.57
CA CYS A 318 -9.72 -50.54 2.74
C CYS A 318 -8.93 -50.47 4.07
N ALA A 319 -8.45 -49.30 4.48
CA ALA A 319 -7.77 -49.11 5.77
C ALA A 319 -8.76 -49.24 6.95
N ALA A 320 -10.00 -48.77 6.80
CA ALA A 320 -11.02 -48.94 7.84
C ALA A 320 -11.42 -50.41 8.06
N ASP A 321 -11.54 -51.19 7.00
CA ASP A 321 -11.76 -52.64 7.10
C ASP A 321 -10.59 -53.37 7.77
N ALA A 322 -9.35 -53.00 7.44
CA ALA A 322 -8.17 -53.55 8.11
C ALA A 322 -8.13 -53.11 9.60
N LEU A 323 -8.49 -51.92 9.94
CA LEU A 323 -8.59 -51.45 11.33
C LEU A 323 -9.66 -52.20 12.12
N LYS A 324 -10.80 -52.45 11.51
CA LYS A 324 -11.86 -53.29 12.11
C LYS A 324 -11.35 -54.67 12.40
N GLU A 325 -10.68 -55.32 11.47
CA GLU A 325 -10.05 -56.64 11.68
C GLU A 325 -9.02 -56.59 12.83
N ALA A 326 -8.18 -55.56 12.90
CA ALA A 326 -7.22 -55.38 14.00
C ALA A 326 -7.91 -55.36 15.38
N LYS A 327 -9.05 -54.63 15.48
CA LYS A 327 -9.84 -54.53 16.71
C LYS A 327 -10.55 -55.84 17.08
N GLU A 328 -11.09 -56.55 16.10
CA GLU A 328 -11.77 -57.84 16.30
C GLU A 328 -10.80 -58.98 16.65
N SER A 329 -9.59 -58.93 16.10
CA SER A 329 -8.54 -59.91 16.36
C SER A 329 -7.80 -59.75 17.70
N GLY A 330 -8.24 -58.83 18.58
CA GLY A 330 -7.69 -58.65 19.93
C GLY A 330 -6.92 -57.39 20.16
N ARG A 331 -7.00 -56.40 19.27
CA ARG A 331 -6.39 -55.05 19.38
C ARG A 331 -4.85 -55.09 19.43
N ASN A 332 -4.22 -53.95 19.74
CA ASN A 332 -2.78 -53.75 19.86
C ASN A 332 -1.99 -54.39 18.70
N ARG A 333 -2.41 -54.16 17.47
CA ARG A 333 -1.82 -54.68 16.24
C ARG A 333 -2.02 -53.84 15.03
N ALA A 334 -1.18 -54.07 14.03
CA ALA A 334 -1.34 -53.50 12.69
C ALA A 334 -1.82 -54.62 11.73
N VAL A 335 -2.86 -54.34 10.98
CA VAL A 335 -3.34 -55.16 9.86
C VAL A 335 -3.09 -54.41 8.57
N ILE A 336 -2.40 -55.06 7.62
CA ILE A 336 -2.02 -54.48 6.34
C ILE A 336 -2.83 -55.15 5.22
N ARG A 337 -3.43 -54.35 4.34
CA ARG A 337 -4.13 -54.84 3.15
C ARG A 337 -3.60 -54.17 1.90
N ALA A 338 -3.16 -54.96 0.92
CA ALA A 338 -2.91 -54.44 -0.42
C ALA A 338 -4.24 -54.10 -1.06
N PHE A 339 -4.39 -52.87 -1.54
CA PHE A 339 -5.59 -52.43 -2.24
C PHE A 339 -5.64 -53.02 -3.64
N THR A 340 -6.74 -53.67 -3.93
CA THR A 340 -7.03 -54.19 -5.28
C THR A 340 -8.23 -53.42 -5.81
N PRO A 341 -8.12 -52.73 -6.98
CA PRO A 341 -9.25 -52.01 -7.56
C PRO A 341 -10.37 -52.99 -7.84
N PRO A 342 -11.65 -52.58 -7.65
CA PRO A 342 -12.76 -53.41 -8.07
C PRO A 342 -12.64 -53.73 -9.57
N ALA A 343 -12.95 -54.96 -9.95
CA ALA A 343 -12.98 -55.34 -11.36
C ALA A 343 -13.91 -54.42 -12.11
N GLU A 344 -13.42 -53.80 -13.20
CA GLU A 344 -14.27 -52.99 -14.06
C GLU A 344 -15.40 -53.87 -14.54
N SER A 345 -16.63 -53.58 -14.08
CA SER A 345 -17.85 -54.19 -14.61
C SER A 345 -17.97 -53.72 -16.05
N GLY A 346 -17.60 -54.57 -16.99
CA GLY A 346 -17.65 -54.34 -18.43
C GLY A 346 -19.11 -54.09 -18.90
#